data_fb7223b263b75421213f6206b7b3a58f
#
_entry.id   fb7223b263b75421213f6206b7b3a58f
#
_cell.length_a   1.000
_cell.length_b   1.000
_cell.length_c   1.000
_cell.angle_alpha   90.00
_cell.angle_beta   90.00
_cell.angle_gamma   90.00
#
_symmetry.space_group_name_H-M   'P 1'
#
loop_
_entity.id
_entity.type
_entity.pdbx_description
1 polymer ?
#
loop_
_entity_poly.entity_id
_entity_poly.type
_entity_poly.pdbx_seq_one_letter_code
_entity_poly.pdbx_strand_id
1 'polypeptide(L)'
;MTLQERLKDVKDGFHPSFWVANGMELFERLAYYGQQIVFMVYVRNRLGFTETEAGSLSGIFGGLIYLLPILGGTLADKWGFRRAFNIAFTILGLGYFLIGSVGMTAFEGIYSGIPLYPLLLTFLILTAFGGSFIKPSVLGTVAVTSTETTKSLGFAIYYWLVNAGAMIGPTIAYFVRDSFGNEFVYLVSSISCFAMLIVNLILYKDVKHEKNEITETLGKKIKNLFVVLANGKFMIFLLIYSLYWIIFWQEFIIVPYYITDYIGKEAPYEIVQSWAGAGAIILLQIPINRLTKRLPTRTAILTGFAVSSLIWIIIAIHPSIPTIAAGIVAFAIGEMIQAPRYYEYISEIAPVGQQGLYQGYAFLPIAIARFVGDPFGGWIYQTSKASGNPENVWYSLIAIGLTGTLLMAIYNTVIARQEAKG
;
A
#
# COMPACT_ATOMS: atom_id res chain seq x y z
N MET A 1 33.18 14.92 -4.21
CA MET A 1 32.95 13.61 -4.85
C MET A 1 32.56 13.83 -6.30
N THR A 2 33.36 13.33 -7.22
CA THR A 2 33.08 13.38 -8.66
C THR A 2 31.95 12.41 -9.02
N LEU A 3 31.34 12.59 -10.20
CA LEU A 3 30.29 11.67 -10.67
C LEU A 3 30.83 10.23 -10.82
N GLN A 4 32.10 10.10 -11.23
CA GLN A 4 32.79 8.80 -11.36
C GLN A 4 32.98 8.11 -10.00
N GLU A 5 33.36 8.84 -8.96
CA GLU A 5 33.44 8.30 -7.59
C GLU A 5 32.10 7.82 -7.08
N ARG A 6 31.04 8.59 -7.31
CA ARG A 6 29.66 8.19 -6.93
C ARG A 6 29.19 6.93 -7.67
N LEU A 7 29.47 6.83 -8.97
CA LEU A 7 29.12 5.65 -9.76
C LEU A 7 29.90 4.41 -9.30
N LYS A 8 31.16 4.59 -8.90
CA LYS A 8 31.98 3.52 -8.34
C LYS A 8 31.44 3.07 -6.98
N ASP A 9 31.09 3.99 -6.09
CA ASP A 9 30.48 3.68 -4.80
C ASP A 9 29.15 2.93 -4.95
N VAL A 10 28.32 3.30 -5.93
CA VAL A 10 27.09 2.57 -6.25
C VAL A 10 27.39 1.17 -6.75
N LYS A 11 28.40 1.00 -7.60
CA LYS A 11 28.77 -0.30 -8.18
C LYS A 11 29.37 -1.25 -7.15
N ASP A 12 30.26 -0.75 -6.30
CA ASP A 12 31.03 -1.56 -5.35
C ASP A 12 30.37 -1.63 -3.95
N GLY A 13 29.44 -0.72 -3.66
CA GLY A 13 28.78 -0.58 -2.36
C GLY A 13 27.57 -1.49 -2.14
N PHE A 14 27.15 -2.27 -3.15
CA PHE A 14 26.01 -3.17 -3.06
C PHE A 14 26.38 -4.60 -3.50
N HIS A 15 25.98 -5.58 -2.69
CA HIS A 15 26.11 -6.97 -3.07
C HIS A 15 25.17 -7.31 -4.26
N PRO A 16 25.52 -8.23 -5.17
CA PRO A 16 24.67 -8.57 -6.33
C PRO A 16 23.21 -8.90 -5.97
N SER A 17 22.96 -9.57 -4.84
CA SER A 17 21.60 -9.88 -4.36
C SER A 17 20.77 -8.63 -4.06
N PHE A 18 21.38 -7.45 -3.82
CA PHE A 18 20.67 -6.18 -3.72
C PHE A 18 19.88 -5.86 -4.99
N TRP A 19 20.54 -5.95 -6.13
CA TRP A 19 19.92 -5.65 -7.42
C TRP A 19 18.85 -6.68 -7.79
N VAL A 20 19.11 -7.97 -7.49
CA VAL A 20 18.14 -9.04 -7.73
C VAL A 20 16.89 -8.81 -6.89
N ALA A 21 17.02 -8.53 -5.58
CA ALA A 21 15.88 -8.29 -4.70
C ALA A 21 15.08 -7.06 -5.11
N ASN A 22 15.76 -5.95 -5.44
CA ASN A 22 15.10 -4.73 -5.90
C ASN A 22 14.43 -4.92 -7.28
N GLY A 23 15.02 -5.69 -8.17
CA GLY A 23 14.39 -6.09 -9.44
C GLY A 23 13.13 -6.92 -9.21
N MET A 24 13.20 -7.92 -8.33
CA MET A 24 12.04 -8.73 -7.95
C MET A 24 10.93 -7.88 -7.31
N GLU A 25 11.29 -6.92 -6.44
CA GLU A 25 10.33 -5.98 -5.85
C GLU A 25 9.64 -5.15 -6.92
N LEU A 26 10.37 -4.58 -7.88
CA LEU A 26 9.78 -3.81 -8.97
C LEU A 26 8.69 -4.63 -9.69
N PHE A 27 9.00 -5.84 -10.13
CA PHE A 27 8.04 -6.69 -10.85
C PHE A 27 6.87 -7.14 -9.98
N GLU A 28 7.11 -7.37 -8.69
CA GLU A 28 6.04 -7.67 -7.74
C GLU A 28 5.14 -6.44 -7.53
N ARG A 29 5.70 -5.23 -7.44
CA ARG A 29 4.93 -4.00 -7.36
C ARG A 29 4.10 -3.75 -8.64
N LEU A 30 4.66 -4.04 -9.81
CA LEU A 30 3.90 -4.02 -11.08
C LEU A 30 2.67 -4.92 -10.98
N ALA A 31 2.85 -6.16 -10.52
CA ALA A 31 1.78 -7.13 -10.35
C ALA A 31 0.74 -6.66 -9.32
N TYR A 32 1.20 -6.22 -8.14
CA TYR A 32 0.35 -5.80 -7.03
C TYR A 32 -0.51 -4.58 -7.39
N TYR A 33 0.10 -3.50 -7.87
CA TYR A 33 -0.63 -2.28 -8.21
C TYR A 33 -1.48 -2.46 -9.47
N GLY A 34 -1.02 -3.26 -10.42
CA GLY A 34 -1.79 -3.60 -11.62
C GLY A 34 -3.09 -4.31 -11.31
N GLN A 35 -3.06 -5.34 -10.45
CA GLN A 35 -4.27 -6.05 -10.07
C GLN A 35 -5.14 -5.23 -9.08
N GLN A 36 -4.52 -4.45 -8.18
CA GLN A 36 -5.24 -3.68 -7.18
C GLN A 36 -6.14 -2.62 -7.82
N ILE A 37 -5.67 -1.97 -8.87
CA ILE A 37 -6.42 -0.90 -9.54
C ILE A 37 -7.67 -1.40 -10.25
N VAL A 38 -7.65 -2.62 -10.78
CA VAL A 38 -8.78 -3.21 -11.50
C VAL A 38 -9.71 -4.03 -10.59
N PHE A 39 -9.29 -4.33 -9.36
CA PHE A 39 -9.97 -5.26 -8.46
C PHE A 39 -11.45 -4.96 -8.30
N MET A 40 -11.80 -3.73 -7.94
CA MET A 40 -13.19 -3.34 -7.65
C MET A 40 -14.09 -3.49 -8.88
N VAL A 41 -13.61 -3.03 -10.04
CA VAL A 41 -14.34 -3.14 -11.32
C VAL A 41 -14.44 -4.59 -11.76
N TYR A 42 -13.38 -5.38 -11.60
CA TYR A 42 -13.37 -6.82 -11.90
C TYR A 42 -14.41 -7.59 -11.08
N VAL A 43 -14.38 -7.44 -9.76
CA VAL A 43 -15.25 -8.17 -8.84
C VAL A 43 -16.73 -7.81 -9.08
N ARG A 44 -17.04 -6.53 -9.32
CA ARG A 44 -18.40 -6.08 -9.62
C ARG A 44 -18.84 -6.50 -11.04
N ASN A 45 -18.09 -6.09 -12.04
CA ASN A 45 -18.59 -6.16 -13.43
C ASN A 45 -18.42 -7.55 -14.05
N ARG A 46 -17.40 -8.30 -13.66
CA ARG A 46 -17.10 -9.63 -14.20
C ARG A 46 -17.68 -10.75 -13.35
N LEU A 47 -17.62 -10.61 -12.01
CA LEU A 47 -18.05 -11.66 -11.10
C LEU A 47 -19.47 -11.41 -10.54
N GLY A 48 -20.06 -10.22 -10.75
CA GLY A 48 -21.45 -9.93 -10.40
C GLY A 48 -21.69 -9.61 -8.92
N PHE A 49 -20.64 -9.30 -8.14
CA PHE A 49 -20.80 -8.89 -6.74
C PHE A 49 -21.31 -7.45 -6.62
N THR A 50 -21.96 -7.17 -5.50
CA THR A 50 -22.29 -5.78 -5.13
C THR A 50 -21.05 -4.99 -4.78
N GLU A 51 -21.15 -3.66 -4.82
CA GLU A 51 -20.05 -2.77 -4.44
C GLU A 51 -19.64 -2.96 -2.98
N THR A 52 -20.58 -3.27 -2.10
CA THR A 52 -20.33 -3.57 -0.67
C THR A 52 -19.57 -4.89 -0.49
N GLU A 53 -19.95 -5.94 -1.21
CA GLU A 53 -19.25 -7.23 -1.16
C GLU A 53 -17.81 -7.09 -1.72
N ALA A 54 -17.64 -6.38 -2.83
CA ALA A 54 -16.34 -6.09 -3.41
C ALA A 54 -15.45 -5.29 -2.44
N GLY A 55 -16.01 -4.28 -1.77
CA GLY A 55 -15.33 -3.51 -0.72
C GLY A 55 -14.92 -4.40 0.46
N SER A 56 -15.77 -5.34 0.88
CA SER A 56 -15.46 -6.27 1.97
C SER A 56 -14.33 -7.23 1.61
N LEU A 57 -14.34 -7.78 0.39
CA LEU A 57 -13.26 -8.62 -0.13
C LEU A 57 -11.94 -7.85 -0.23
N SER A 58 -11.98 -6.62 -0.78
CA SER A 58 -10.84 -5.71 -0.85
C SER A 58 -10.27 -5.38 0.53
N GLY A 59 -11.15 -5.09 1.48
CA GLY A 59 -10.78 -4.76 2.86
C GLY A 59 -10.08 -5.89 3.57
N ILE A 60 -10.59 -7.12 3.45
CA ILE A 60 -9.95 -8.31 4.05
C ILE A 60 -8.59 -8.56 3.39
N PHE A 61 -8.53 -8.56 2.07
CA PHE A 61 -7.27 -8.75 1.34
C PHE A 61 -6.23 -7.70 1.71
N GLY A 62 -6.59 -6.41 1.59
CA GLY A 62 -5.69 -5.29 1.87
C GLY A 62 -5.30 -5.21 3.34
N GLY A 63 -6.25 -5.43 4.27
CA GLY A 63 -5.95 -5.46 5.70
C GLY A 63 -4.96 -6.56 6.08
N LEU A 64 -5.13 -7.76 5.53
CA LEU A 64 -4.22 -8.87 5.77
C LEU A 64 -2.82 -8.61 5.19
N ILE A 65 -2.69 -7.99 4.02
CA ILE A 65 -1.38 -7.63 3.43
C ILE A 65 -0.57 -6.71 4.35
N TYR A 66 -1.22 -5.84 5.16
CA TYR A 66 -0.53 -4.97 6.10
C TYR A 66 -0.38 -5.55 7.51
N LEU A 67 -1.21 -6.54 7.88
CA LEU A 67 -1.15 -7.17 9.20
C LEU A 67 -0.21 -8.38 9.22
N LEU A 68 -0.26 -9.24 8.20
CA LEU A 68 0.48 -10.50 8.14
C LEU A 68 2.02 -10.36 8.02
N PRO A 69 2.62 -9.24 7.54
CA PRO A 69 4.08 -9.07 7.52
C PRO A 69 4.75 -9.22 8.90
N ILE A 70 4.03 -9.03 10.00
CA ILE A 70 4.52 -9.33 11.35
C ILE A 70 4.89 -10.82 11.48
N LEU A 71 4.06 -11.70 10.90
CA LEU A 71 4.32 -13.14 10.85
C LEU A 71 5.32 -13.49 9.75
N GLY A 72 5.09 -12.98 8.52
CA GLY A 72 5.93 -13.23 7.36
C GLY A 72 7.39 -12.84 7.60
N GLY A 73 7.63 -11.68 8.22
CA GLY A 73 8.97 -11.23 8.58
C GLY A 73 9.66 -12.15 9.60
N THR A 74 8.93 -12.60 10.63
CA THR A 74 9.47 -13.56 11.62
C THR A 74 9.89 -14.88 10.96
N LEU A 75 9.10 -15.36 10.02
CA LEU A 75 9.41 -16.58 9.28
C LEU A 75 10.55 -16.37 8.28
N ALA A 76 10.59 -15.22 7.62
CA ALA A 76 11.68 -14.86 6.69
C ALA A 76 13.03 -14.78 7.41
N ASP A 77 13.08 -14.18 8.61
CA ASP A 77 14.28 -14.13 9.44
C ASP A 77 14.76 -15.54 9.85
N LYS A 78 13.80 -16.44 10.12
CA LYS A 78 14.11 -17.83 10.53
C LYS A 78 14.56 -18.72 9.38
N TRP A 79 13.92 -18.58 8.20
CA TRP A 79 14.14 -19.50 7.06
C TRP A 79 15.17 -18.97 6.07
N GLY A 80 15.53 -17.67 6.13
CA GLY A 80 16.34 -16.95 5.16
C GLY A 80 15.51 -16.35 4.03
N PHE A 81 15.98 -15.24 3.46
CA PHE A 81 15.23 -14.45 2.50
C PHE A 81 14.99 -15.20 1.18
N ARG A 82 15.93 -16.02 0.72
CA ARG A 82 15.75 -16.82 -0.50
C ARG A 82 14.54 -17.76 -0.41
N ARG A 83 14.38 -18.46 0.72
CA ARG A 83 13.24 -19.36 0.94
C ARG A 83 11.95 -18.58 1.11
N ALA A 84 11.99 -17.44 1.80
CA ALA A 84 10.85 -16.55 1.94
C ALA A 84 10.35 -16.05 0.59
N PHE A 85 11.24 -15.62 -0.31
CA PHE A 85 10.89 -15.26 -1.69
C PHE A 85 10.32 -16.42 -2.50
N ASN A 86 10.88 -17.63 -2.38
CA ASN A 86 10.33 -18.81 -3.06
C ASN A 86 8.87 -19.05 -2.64
N ILE A 87 8.58 -19.03 -1.34
CA ILE A 87 7.23 -19.23 -0.81
C ILE A 87 6.32 -18.09 -1.29
N ALA A 88 6.77 -16.84 -1.16
CA ALA A 88 6.02 -15.66 -1.58
C ALA A 88 5.62 -15.73 -3.05
N PHE A 89 6.57 -15.87 -3.94
CA PHE A 89 6.31 -15.86 -5.38
C PHE A 89 5.52 -17.06 -5.87
N THR A 90 5.68 -18.23 -5.24
CA THR A 90 4.85 -19.40 -5.54
C THR A 90 3.40 -19.14 -5.14
N ILE A 91 3.16 -18.67 -3.93
CA ILE A 91 1.81 -18.43 -3.42
C ILE A 91 1.16 -17.26 -4.14
N LEU A 92 1.89 -16.16 -4.40
CA LEU A 92 1.38 -15.01 -5.17
C LEU A 92 1.03 -15.41 -6.60
N GLY A 93 1.92 -16.16 -7.28
CA GLY A 93 1.67 -16.63 -8.63
C GLY A 93 0.42 -17.50 -8.72
N LEU A 94 0.28 -18.48 -7.83
CA LEU A 94 -0.91 -19.33 -7.73
C LEU A 94 -2.14 -18.49 -7.33
N GLY A 95 -2.03 -17.61 -6.35
CA GLY A 95 -3.12 -16.82 -5.84
C GLY A 95 -3.69 -15.88 -6.91
N TYR A 96 -2.85 -15.13 -7.61
CA TYR A 96 -3.30 -14.27 -8.72
C TYR A 96 -3.92 -15.10 -9.86
N PHE A 97 -3.34 -16.23 -10.21
CA PHE A 97 -3.94 -17.14 -11.20
C PHE A 97 -5.34 -17.58 -10.78
N LEU A 98 -5.50 -18.05 -9.54
CA LEU A 98 -6.79 -18.51 -9.01
C LEU A 98 -7.83 -17.38 -8.98
N ILE A 99 -7.46 -16.17 -8.53
CA ILE A 99 -8.36 -15.00 -8.55
C ILE A 99 -8.82 -14.68 -9.97
N GLY A 100 -7.90 -14.61 -10.93
CA GLY A 100 -8.23 -14.32 -12.33
C GLY A 100 -9.05 -15.42 -12.98
N SER A 101 -8.75 -16.69 -12.69
CA SER A 101 -9.42 -17.86 -13.29
C SER A 101 -10.91 -17.91 -12.98
N VAL A 102 -11.37 -17.34 -11.84
CA VAL A 102 -12.80 -17.24 -11.51
C VAL A 102 -13.59 -16.46 -12.58
N GLY A 103 -12.97 -15.46 -13.21
CA GLY A 103 -13.60 -14.67 -14.27
C GLY A 103 -13.37 -15.21 -15.68
N MET A 104 -12.52 -16.20 -15.87
CA MET A 104 -12.21 -16.75 -17.20
C MET A 104 -13.22 -17.80 -17.61
N THR A 105 -13.78 -17.69 -18.82
CA THR A 105 -14.76 -18.65 -19.36
C THR A 105 -14.23 -20.07 -19.43
N ALA A 106 -12.92 -20.25 -19.65
CA ALA A 106 -12.27 -21.56 -19.68
C ALA A 106 -12.38 -22.36 -18.37
N PHE A 107 -12.57 -21.69 -17.24
CA PHE A 107 -12.67 -22.27 -15.91
C PHE A 107 -14.08 -22.26 -15.33
N GLU A 108 -15.08 -21.71 -16.04
CA GLU A 108 -16.46 -21.57 -15.58
C GLU A 108 -17.07 -22.89 -15.12
N GLY A 109 -16.81 -23.99 -15.85
CA GLY A 109 -17.27 -25.32 -15.49
C GLY A 109 -16.67 -25.87 -14.19
N ILE A 110 -15.44 -25.45 -13.83
CA ILE A 110 -14.76 -25.88 -12.59
C ILE A 110 -15.41 -25.23 -11.37
N TYR A 111 -15.84 -23.95 -11.49
CA TYR A 111 -16.43 -23.19 -10.39
C TYR A 111 -17.96 -23.25 -10.36
N SER A 112 -18.57 -23.96 -11.31
CA SER A 112 -20.02 -24.12 -11.38
C SER A 112 -20.56 -24.78 -10.10
N GLY A 113 -21.58 -24.14 -9.48
CA GLY A 113 -22.20 -24.63 -8.25
C GLY A 113 -21.41 -24.32 -6.96
N ILE A 114 -20.23 -23.71 -7.06
CA ILE A 114 -19.47 -23.26 -5.88
C ILE A 114 -19.85 -21.82 -5.52
N PRO A 115 -20.20 -21.51 -4.25
CA PRO A 115 -20.44 -20.13 -3.84
C PRO A 115 -19.20 -19.25 -4.07
N LEU A 116 -19.33 -18.23 -4.94
CA LEU A 116 -18.18 -17.44 -5.40
C LEU A 116 -17.55 -16.59 -4.30
N TYR A 117 -18.34 -16.05 -3.36
CA TYR A 117 -17.82 -15.18 -2.30
C TYR A 117 -16.79 -15.90 -1.40
N PRO A 118 -17.10 -17.04 -0.75
CA PRO A 118 -16.15 -17.76 0.08
C PRO A 118 -14.98 -18.32 -0.75
N LEU A 119 -15.19 -18.69 -2.01
CA LEU A 119 -14.13 -19.15 -2.91
C LEU A 119 -13.12 -18.02 -3.15
N LEU A 120 -13.59 -16.86 -3.60
CA LEU A 120 -12.73 -15.71 -3.88
C LEU A 120 -12.05 -15.21 -2.61
N LEU A 121 -12.77 -15.18 -1.47
CA LEU A 121 -12.19 -14.83 -0.17
C LEU A 121 -11.04 -15.76 0.20
N THR A 122 -11.18 -17.08 -0.03
CA THR A 122 -10.10 -18.04 0.23
C THR A 122 -8.86 -17.75 -0.63
N PHE A 123 -9.05 -17.45 -1.91
CA PHE A 123 -7.95 -17.13 -2.81
C PHE A 123 -7.27 -15.81 -2.43
N LEU A 124 -8.04 -14.81 -1.99
CA LEU A 124 -7.50 -13.53 -1.50
C LEU A 124 -6.69 -13.69 -0.21
N ILE A 125 -7.17 -14.50 0.75
CA ILE A 125 -6.44 -14.80 1.99
C ILE A 125 -5.13 -15.53 1.67
N LEU A 126 -5.17 -16.53 0.79
CA LEU A 126 -3.96 -17.23 0.33
C LEU A 126 -2.96 -16.27 -0.29
N THR A 127 -3.43 -15.40 -1.19
CA THR A 127 -2.59 -14.40 -1.86
C THR A 127 -1.99 -13.41 -0.86
N ALA A 128 -2.77 -12.91 0.10
CA ALA A 128 -2.30 -12.02 1.16
C ALA A 128 -1.24 -12.68 2.04
N PHE A 129 -1.40 -13.97 2.34
CA PHE A 129 -0.37 -14.72 3.06
C PHE A 129 0.94 -14.80 2.27
N GLY A 130 0.90 -15.08 0.96
CA GLY A 130 2.08 -15.03 0.10
C GLY A 130 2.74 -13.65 0.09
N GLY A 131 1.96 -12.59 -0.08
CA GLY A 131 2.45 -11.20 -0.10
C GLY A 131 3.10 -10.75 1.21
N SER A 132 2.74 -11.38 2.34
CA SER A 132 3.27 -11.04 3.65
C SER A 132 4.79 -11.22 3.81
N PHE A 133 5.40 -12.07 2.97
CA PHE A 133 6.84 -12.32 2.99
C PHE A 133 7.65 -11.31 2.18
N ILE A 134 7.05 -10.62 1.21
CA ILE A 134 7.78 -9.79 0.23
C ILE A 134 8.48 -8.62 0.92
N LYS A 135 7.72 -7.69 1.50
CA LYS A 135 8.30 -6.49 2.12
C LYS A 135 9.39 -6.78 3.15
N PRO A 136 9.19 -7.68 4.14
CA PRO A 136 10.24 -7.99 5.10
C PRO A 136 11.50 -8.56 4.43
N SER A 137 11.34 -9.42 3.42
CA SER A 137 12.47 -10.06 2.73
C SER A 137 13.26 -9.05 1.88
N VAL A 138 12.58 -8.15 1.17
CA VAL A 138 13.26 -7.12 0.37
C VAL A 138 13.97 -6.12 1.27
N LEU A 139 13.28 -5.55 2.26
CA LEU A 139 13.86 -4.58 3.19
C LEU A 139 15.01 -5.19 4.00
N GLY A 140 14.86 -6.44 4.44
CA GLY A 140 15.93 -7.20 5.07
C GLY A 140 17.13 -7.39 4.14
N THR A 141 16.89 -7.78 2.88
CA THR A 141 17.96 -7.90 1.88
C THR A 141 18.66 -6.57 1.66
N VAL A 142 17.92 -5.46 1.45
CA VAL A 142 18.50 -4.12 1.29
C VAL A 142 19.39 -3.75 2.48
N ALA A 143 18.93 -4.02 3.70
CA ALA A 143 19.68 -3.71 4.91
C ALA A 143 21.02 -4.45 5.00
N VAL A 144 21.06 -5.73 4.56
CA VAL A 144 22.25 -6.58 4.73
C VAL A 144 23.19 -6.61 3.53
N THR A 145 22.71 -6.14 2.40
CA THR A 145 23.48 -6.08 1.15
C THR A 145 24.03 -4.69 0.84
N SER A 146 23.74 -3.71 1.69
CA SER A 146 24.26 -2.35 1.64
C SER A 146 25.36 -2.16 2.67
N THR A 147 26.41 -1.41 2.33
CA THR A 147 27.40 -0.95 3.31
C THR A 147 26.84 0.19 4.17
N GLU A 148 27.46 0.52 5.30
CA GLU A 148 27.05 1.65 6.15
C GLU A 148 26.96 2.97 5.38
N THR A 149 27.86 3.18 4.40
CA THR A 149 27.89 4.39 3.57
C THR A 149 26.81 4.42 2.48
N THR A 150 26.36 3.26 2.01
CA THR A 150 25.37 3.14 0.90
C THR A 150 23.96 2.79 1.38
N LYS A 151 23.78 2.48 2.64
CA LYS A 151 22.48 2.02 3.22
C LYS A 151 21.34 3.01 2.94
N SER A 152 21.56 4.29 3.18
CA SER A 152 20.56 5.34 2.89
C SER A 152 20.20 5.39 1.40
N LEU A 153 21.19 5.26 0.53
CA LEU A 153 20.97 5.21 -0.92
C LEU A 153 20.23 3.94 -1.32
N GLY A 154 20.53 2.79 -0.68
CA GLY A 154 19.85 1.52 -0.94
C GLY A 154 18.34 1.60 -0.66
N PHE A 155 17.95 2.18 0.47
CA PHE A 155 16.52 2.42 0.78
C PHE A 155 15.88 3.46 -0.16
N ALA A 156 16.62 4.47 -0.61
CA ALA A 156 16.13 5.44 -1.59
C ALA A 156 15.86 4.78 -2.96
N ILE A 157 16.75 3.89 -3.42
CA ILE A 157 16.55 3.10 -4.65
C ILE A 157 15.32 2.21 -4.52
N TYR A 158 15.20 1.48 -3.40
CA TYR A 158 14.02 0.66 -3.10
C TYR A 158 12.73 1.49 -3.21
N TYR A 159 12.67 2.63 -2.52
CA TYR A 159 11.49 3.49 -2.51
C TYR A 159 11.13 4.02 -3.91
N TRP A 160 12.14 4.40 -4.69
CA TRP A 160 11.93 4.84 -6.06
C TRP A 160 11.36 3.72 -6.95
N LEU A 161 11.88 2.49 -6.82
CA LEU A 161 11.40 1.33 -7.59
C LEU A 161 9.96 0.94 -7.20
N VAL A 162 9.58 1.06 -5.93
CA VAL A 162 8.20 0.86 -5.48
C VAL A 162 7.26 1.84 -6.18
N ASN A 163 7.61 3.14 -6.25
CA ASN A 163 6.80 4.15 -6.93
C ASN A 163 6.79 3.97 -8.46
N ALA A 164 7.91 3.55 -9.04
CA ALA A 164 7.96 3.19 -10.47
C ALA A 164 7.01 2.03 -10.77
N GLY A 165 6.97 0.99 -9.91
CA GLY A 165 6.03 -0.10 -9.99
C GLY A 165 4.57 0.34 -9.86
N ALA A 166 4.30 1.26 -8.93
CA ALA A 166 2.97 1.84 -8.73
C ALA A 166 2.48 2.69 -9.91
N MET A 167 3.38 3.29 -10.67
CA MET A 167 3.05 4.06 -11.86
C MET A 167 2.88 3.16 -13.09
N ILE A 168 3.80 2.23 -13.33
CA ILE A 168 3.85 1.41 -14.55
C ILE A 168 2.86 0.25 -14.47
N GLY A 169 2.67 -0.39 -13.31
CA GLY A 169 1.79 -1.55 -13.14
C GLY A 169 0.35 -1.28 -13.59
N PRO A 170 -0.32 -0.23 -13.09
CA PRO A 170 -1.65 0.14 -13.56
C PRO A 170 -1.69 0.52 -15.04
N THR A 171 -0.62 1.11 -15.58
CA THR A 171 -0.52 1.40 -17.03
C THR A 171 -0.56 0.12 -17.86
N ILE A 172 0.18 -0.91 -17.42
CA ILE A 172 0.12 -2.25 -18.06
C ILE A 172 -1.29 -2.84 -17.90
N ALA A 173 -1.88 -2.71 -16.70
CA ALA A 173 -3.21 -3.22 -16.40
C ALA A 173 -4.28 -2.60 -17.33
N TYR A 174 -4.18 -1.31 -17.63
CA TYR A 174 -5.05 -0.65 -18.60
C TYR A 174 -5.01 -1.34 -19.96
N PHE A 175 -3.83 -1.53 -20.55
CA PHE A 175 -3.71 -2.15 -21.88
C PHE A 175 -4.18 -3.60 -21.88
N VAL A 176 -3.93 -4.35 -20.82
CA VAL A 176 -4.39 -5.74 -20.68
C VAL A 176 -5.91 -5.79 -20.53
N ARG A 177 -6.50 -4.94 -19.70
CA ARG A 177 -7.94 -4.84 -19.48
C ARG A 177 -8.67 -4.45 -20.79
N ASP A 178 -8.15 -3.46 -21.47
CA ASP A 178 -8.73 -2.93 -22.70
C ASP A 178 -8.74 -3.97 -23.82
N SER A 179 -7.66 -4.75 -23.94
CA SER A 179 -7.49 -5.74 -25.01
C SER A 179 -8.10 -7.12 -24.69
N PHE A 180 -8.08 -7.56 -23.43
CA PHE A 180 -8.41 -8.94 -23.06
C PHE A 180 -9.45 -9.07 -21.95
N GLY A 181 -9.60 -8.06 -21.09
CA GLY A 181 -10.48 -8.09 -19.92
C GLY A 181 -9.74 -8.05 -18.58
N ASN A 182 -10.49 -7.71 -17.51
CA ASN A 182 -9.93 -7.55 -16.16
C ASN A 182 -9.30 -8.83 -15.62
N GLU A 183 -9.87 -9.99 -15.92
CA GLU A 183 -9.39 -11.32 -15.48
C GLU A 183 -7.96 -11.63 -15.96
N PHE A 184 -7.57 -11.11 -17.12
CA PHE A 184 -6.24 -11.31 -17.69
C PHE A 184 -5.16 -10.44 -17.03
N VAL A 185 -5.53 -9.35 -16.35
CA VAL A 185 -4.59 -8.58 -15.52
C VAL A 185 -4.02 -9.48 -14.40
N TYR A 186 -4.86 -10.32 -13.81
CA TYR A 186 -4.43 -11.30 -12.81
C TYR A 186 -3.53 -12.38 -13.41
N LEU A 187 -3.77 -12.80 -14.64
CA LEU A 187 -2.89 -13.74 -15.33
C LEU A 187 -1.50 -13.15 -15.57
N VAL A 188 -1.43 -11.89 -16.01
CA VAL A 188 -0.15 -11.17 -16.18
C VAL A 188 0.57 -11.02 -14.85
N SER A 189 -0.15 -10.69 -13.77
CA SER A 189 0.40 -10.63 -12.41
C SER A 189 0.94 -11.98 -11.94
N SER A 190 0.22 -13.08 -12.24
CA SER A 190 0.65 -14.44 -11.96
C SER A 190 1.94 -14.80 -12.70
N ILE A 191 2.00 -14.53 -14.00
CA ILE A 191 3.19 -14.78 -14.84
C ILE A 191 4.38 -13.99 -14.31
N SER A 192 4.19 -12.72 -13.93
CA SER A 192 5.23 -11.89 -13.33
C SER A 192 5.78 -12.53 -12.05
N CYS A 193 4.92 -13.02 -11.15
CA CYS A 193 5.34 -13.67 -9.92
C CYS A 193 6.11 -14.99 -10.18
N PHE A 194 5.66 -15.84 -11.11
CA PHE A 194 6.39 -17.04 -11.48
C PHE A 194 7.72 -16.74 -12.17
N ALA A 195 7.80 -15.68 -12.98
CA ALA A 195 9.07 -15.22 -13.54
C ALA A 195 10.04 -14.80 -12.43
N MET A 196 9.54 -14.09 -11.40
CA MET A 196 10.38 -13.68 -10.24
C MET A 196 10.76 -14.89 -9.37
N LEU A 197 9.93 -15.92 -9.29
CA LEU A 197 10.34 -17.19 -8.67
C LEU A 197 11.55 -17.80 -9.38
N ILE A 198 11.54 -17.83 -10.71
CA ILE A 198 12.66 -18.35 -11.52
C ILE A 198 13.91 -17.45 -11.31
N VAL A 199 13.75 -16.13 -11.33
CA VAL A 199 14.84 -15.17 -11.05
C VAL A 199 15.44 -15.43 -9.66
N ASN A 200 14.61 -15.63 -8.65
CA ASN A 200 15.06 -15.92 -7.28
C ASN A 200 15.84 -17.24 -7.21
N LEU A 201 15.34 -18.29 -7.87
CA LEU A 201 15.98 -19.60 -7.87
C LEU A 201 17.36 -19.59 -8.55
N ILE A 202 17.53 -18.78 -9.60
CA ILE A 202 18.76 -18.76 -10.41
C ILE A 202 19.75 -17.74 -9.88
N LEU A 203 19.32 -16.51 -9.59
CA LEU A 203 20.20 -15.36 -9.39
C LEU A 203 20.36 -14.94 -7.93
N TYR A 204 19.33 -15.15 -7.07
CA TYR A 204 19.42 -14.69 -5.69
C TYR A 204 20.28 -15.63 -4.85
N LYS A 205 21.24 -15.04 -4.11
CA LYS A 205 22.08 -15.74 -3.15
C LYS A 205 21.90 -15.12 -1.78
N ASP A 206 21.58 -15.96 -0.78
CA ASP A 206 21.53 -15.50 0.60
C ASP A 206 22.89 -14.93 1.02
N VAL A 207 22.87 -13.73 1.55
CA VAL A 207 24.01 -13.14 2.23
C VAL A 207 24.01 -13.67 3.66
N LYS A 208 25.12 -14.25 4.09
CA LYS A 208 25.24 -14.72 5.48
C LYS A 208 25.03 -13.54 6.43
N HIS A 209 23.93 -13.59 7.14
CA HIS A 209 23.69 -12.77 8.30
C HIS A 209 24.45 -13.40 9.46
N GLU A 210 25.20 -12.61 10.21
CA GLU A 210 25.37 -12.94 11.61
C GLU A 210 23.97 -12.92 12.20
N LYS A 211 23.46 -14.11 12.52
CA LYS A 211 22.18 -14.23 13.22
C LYS A 211 22.34 -13.42 14.50
N ASN A 212 21.81 -12.21 14.51
CA ASN A 212 21.58 -11.54 15.76
C ASN A 212 20.75 -12.53 16.58
N GLU A 213 21.29 -12.97 17.69
CA GLU A 213 20.71 -13.99 18.59
C GLU A 213 19.33 -13.60 19.14
N ILE A 214 18.79 -12.46 18.74
CA ILE A 214 17.53 -11.90 19.17
C ILE A 214 16.49 -12.00 18.03
N THR A 215 16.24 -13.20 17.51
CA THR A 215 14.95 -13.44 16.86
C THR A 215 13.90 -13.55 17.96
N GLU A 216 13.19 -12.45 18.20
CA GLU A 216 12.08 -12.45 19.16
C GLU A 216 11.09 -13.55 18.76
N THR A 217 10.78 -14.42 19.71
CA THR A 217 9.78 -15.47 19.53
C THR A 217 8.42 -14.83 19.22
N LEU A 218 7.60 -15.52 18.44
CA LEU A 218 6.24 -15.05 18.11
C LEU A 218 5.44 -14.69 19.37
N GLY A 219 5.58 -15.48 20.45
CA GLY A 219 4.94 -15.19 21.73
C GLY A 219 5.40 -13.86 22.36
N LYS A 220 6.68 -13.49 22.21
CA LYS A 220 7.19 -12.20 22.68
C LYS A 220 6.66 -11.05 21.81
N LYS A 221 6.57 -11.24 20.49
CA LYS A 221 5.96 -10.24 19.57
C LYS A 221 4.48 -10.02 19.89
N ILE A 222 3.71 -11.07 20.19
CA ILE A 222 2.32 -10.96 20.63
C ILE A 222 2.22 -10.24 21.99
N LYS A 223 3.08 -10.56 22.96
CA LYS A 223 3.11 -9.83 24.23
C LYS A 223 3.43 -8.35 24.04
N ASN A 224 4.39 -8.04 23.17
CA ASN A 224 4.76 -6.68 22.82
C ASN A 224 3.60 -5.91 22.17
N LEU A 225 2.73 -6.58 21.39
CA LEU A 225 1.51 -5.98 20.87
C LEU A 225 0.64 -5.40 21.98
N PHE A 226 0.38 -6.16 23.04
CA PHE A 226 -0.43 -5.68 24.17
C PHE A 226 0.22 -4.51 24.90
N VAL A 227 1.56 -4.48 25.00
CA VAL A 227 2.29 -3.36 25.59
C VAL A 227 2.08 -2.07 24.76
N VAL A 228 2.15 -2.17 23.44
CA VAL A 228 1.94 -1.02 22.54
C VAL A 228 0.48 -0.57 22.56
N LEU A 229 -0.47 -1.52 22.53
CA LEU A 229 -1.91 -1.22 22.61
C LEU A 229 -2.30 -0.54 23.94
N ALA A 230 -1.57 -0.76 25.02
CA ALA A 230 -1.81 -0.10 26.30
C ALA A 230 -1.35 1.38 26.31
N ASN A 231 -0.56 1.83 25.32
CA ASN A 231 -0.15 3.22 25.21
C ASN A 231 -1.27 4.06 24.56
N GLY A 232 -2.15 4.65 25.39
CA GLY A 232 -3.31 5.40 24.91
C GLY A 232 -2.95 6.59 24.02
N LYS A 233 -1.86 7.31 24.31
CA LYS A 233 -1.39 8.43 23.47
C LYS A 233 -1.04 7.96 22.05
N PHE A 234 -0.32 6.87 21.94
CA PHE A 234 0.06 6.27 20.66
C PHE A 234 -1.17 5.72 19.92
N MET A 235 -2.04 5.00 20.62
CA MET A 235 -3.24 4.41 20.00
C MET A 235 -4.20 5.46 19.47
N ILE A 236 -4.44 6.55 20.20
CA ILE A 236 -5.28 7.66 19.74
C ILE A 236 -4.68 8.27 18.46
N PHE A 237 -3.36 8.50 18.43
CA PHE A 237 -2.67 8.97 17.23
C PHE A 237 -2.89 8.03 16.04
N LEU A 238 -2.67 6.72 16.22
CA LEU A 238 -2.86 5.73 15.15
C LEU A 238 -4.32 5.66 14.66
N LEU A 239 -5.30 5.72 15.58
CA LEU A 239 -6.71 5.72 15.23
C LEU A 239 -7.11 6.97 14.44
N ILE A 240 -6.64 8.16 14.82
CA ILE A 240 -6.85 9.37 14.04
C ILE A 240 -6.20 9.24 12.66
N TYR A 241 -4.98 8.72 12.62
CA TYR A 241 -4.24 8.54 11.36
C TYR A 241 -4.86 7.46 10.46
N SER A 242 -5.66 6.54 11.01
CA SER A 242 -6.44 5.59 10.21
C SER A 242 -7.46 6.29 9.31
N LEU A 243 -8.02 7.44 9.74
CA LEU A 243 -8.94 8.24 8.90
C LEU A 243 -8.25 8.78 7.64
N TYR A 244 -6.95 9.12 7.74
CA TYR A 244 -6.15 9.48 6.57
C TYR A 244 -6.07 8.30 5.57
N TRP A 245 -5.76 7.12 6.05
CA TRP A 245 -5.67 5.94 5.18
C TRP A 245 -7.05 5.49 4.66
N ILE A 246 -8.13 5.74 5.40
CA ILE A 246 -9.50 5.50 4.89
C ILE A 246 -9.72 6.34 3.65
N ILE A 247 -9.48 7.66 3.70
CA ILE A 247 -9.70 8.53 2.53
C ILE A 247 -8.71 8.23 1.39
N PHE A 248 -7.49 7.78 1.68
CA PHE A 248 -6.51 7.35 0.68
C PHE A 248 -7.03 6.19 -0.16
N TRP A 249 -7.45 5.10 0.50
CA TRP A 249 -7.84 3.90 -0.22
C TRP A 249 -9.11 4.06 -1.05
N GLN A 250 -9.90 5.12 -0.81
CA GLN A 250 -11.07 5.40 -1.64
C GLN A 250 -10.71 5.79 -3.07
N GLU A 251 -9.48 6.20 -3.33
CA GLU A 251 -8.98 6.36 -4.71
C GLU A 251 -9.05 5.05 -5.48
N PHE A 252 -8.81 3.91 -4.83
CA PHE A 252 -8.81 2.58 -5.43
C PHE A 252 -10.18 1.89 -5.35
N ILE A 253 -11.10 2.35 -4.50
CA ILE A 253 -12.41 1.74 -4.27
C ILE A 253 -13.48 2.50 -5.07
N ILE A 254 -13.61 3.80 -4.86
CA ILE A 254 -14.72 4.62 -5.35
C ILE A 254 -14.40 5.21 -6.72
N VAL A 255 -13.19 5.73 -6.92
CA VAL A 255 -12.85 6.46 -8.15
C VAL A 255 -12.99 5.58 -9.41
N PRO A 256 -12.53 4.31 -9.45
CA PRO A 256 -12.75 3.44 -10.60
C PRO A 256 -14.24 3.23 -10.90
N TYR A 257 -15.06 3.04 -9.88
CA TYR A 257 -16.51 2.89 -10.04
C TYR A 257 -17.15 4.15 -10.61
N TYR A 258 -16.83 5.31 -10.03
CA TYR A 258 -17.40 6.57 -10.47
C TYR A 258 -17.03 6.91 -11.91
N ILE A 259 -15.76 6.69 -12.27
CA ILE A 259 -15.30 6.90 -13.64
C ILE A 259 -16.04 5.99 -14.61
N THR A 260 -16.13 4.69 -14.33
CA THR A 260 -16.75 3.72 -15.23
C THR A 260 -18.28 3.88 -15.33
N ASP A 261 -18.94 4.35 -14.27
CA ASP A 261 -20.39 4.48 -14.25
C ASP A 261 -20.88 5.84 -14.78
N TYR A 262 -20.15 6.95 -14.58
CA TYR A 262 -20.63 8.31 -14.83
C TYR A 262 -19.79 9.15 -15.79
N ILE A 263 -18.52 8.78 -16.03
CA ILE A 263 -17.64 9.54 -16.92
C ILE A 263 -17.43 8.80 -18.24
N GLY A 264 -17.07 7.52 -18.20
CA GLY A 264 -16.88 6.70 -19.38
C GLY A 264 -16.37 5.30 -19.05
N LYS A 265 -17.02 4.27 -19.61
CA LYS A 265 -16.64 2.87 -19.37
C LYS A 265 -15.21 2.53 -19.82
N GLU A 266 -14.78 3.16 -20.90
CA GLU A 266 -13.45 2.96 -21.51
C GLU A 266 -12.42 3.95 -21.00
N ALA A 267 -12.78 4.85 -20.07
CA ALA A 267 -11.85 5.83 -19.54
C ALA A 267 -10.68 5.15 -18.81
N PRO A 268 -9.45 5.62 -19.04
CA PRO A 268 -8.23 4.99 -18.52
C PRO A 268 -7.98 5.37 -17.04
N TYR A 269 -8.90 5.00 -16.14
CA TYR A 269 -8.80 5.34 -14.72
C TYR A 269 -7.51 4.83 -14.09
N GLU A 270 -6.98 3.71 -14.58
CA GLU A 270 -5.72 3.13 -14.13
C GLU A 270 -4.53 4.08 -14.40
N ILE A 271 -4.48 4.65 -15.59
CA ILE A 271 -3.44 5.62 -15.97
C ILE A 271 -3.61 6.91 -15.20
N VAL A 272 -4.85 7.42 -15.12
CA VAL A 272 -5.14 8.68 -14.41
C VAL A 272 -4.68 8.61 -12.97
N GLN A 273 -5.04 7.55 -12.25
CA GLN A 273 -4.68 7.40 -10.84
C GLN A 273 -3.18 7.20 -10.64
N SER A 274 -2.55 6.32 -11.41
CA SER A 274 -1.14 5.99 -11.21
C SER A 274 -0.21 7.13 -11.58
N TRP A 275 -0.49 7.86 -12.65
CA TRP A 275 0.35 9.00 -13.07
C TRP A 275 0.09 10.24 -12.22
N ALA A 276 -1.13 10.51 -11.81
CA ALA A 276 -1.44 11.62 -10.89
C ALA A 276 -0.91 11.36 -9.47
N GLY A 277 -0.94 10.11 -8.99
CA GLY A 277 -0.43 9.72 -7.67
C GLY A 277 1.09 9.47 -7.69
N ALA A 278 1.49 8.26 -8.08
CA ALA A 278 2.91 7.85 -8.06
C ALA A 278 3.79 8.72 -8.97
N GLY A 279 3.29 9.15 -10.13
CA GLY A 279 4.01 10.06 -11.02
C GLY A 279 4.28 11.43 -10.37
N ALA A 280 3.30 11.99 -9.65
CA ALA A 280 3.50 13.23 -8.89
C ALA A 280 4.55 13.05 -7.78
N ILE A 281 4.53 11.92 -7.05
CA ILE A 281 5.52 11.62 -6.03
C ILE A 281 6.92 11.57 -6.64
N ILE A 282 7.13 10.85 -7.73
CA ILE A 282 8.42 10.74 -8.40
C ILE A 282 8.97 12.13 -8.79
N LEU A 283 8.11 13.00 -9.30
CA LEU A 283 8.50 14.34 -9.78
C LEU A 283 8.65 15.37 -8.66
N LEU A 284 7.76 15.36 -7.67
CA LEU A 284 7.61 16.45 -6.71
C LEU A 284 8.17 16.14 -5.32
N GLN A 285 8.55 14.90 -5.00
CA GLN A 285 9.02 14.51 -3.65
C GLN A 285 10.18 15.40 -3.16
N ILE A 286 11.19 15.65 -4.01
CA ILE A 286 12.36 16.43 -3.63
C ILE A 286 12.01 17.91 -3.42
N PRO A 287 11.31 18.60 -4.35
CA PRO A 287 10.84 19.98 -4.13
C PRO A 287 9.99 20.13 -2.87
N ILE A 288 8.99 19.29 -2.68
CA ILE A 288 8.08 19.37 -1.53
C ILE A 288 8.84 19.15 -0.22
N ASN A 289 9.71 18.15 -0.13
CA ASN A 289 10.53 17.94 1.06
C ASN A 289 11.43 19.13 1.38
N ARG A 290 12.00 19.80 0.36
CA ARG A 290 12.80 21.02 0.57
C ARG A 290 11.97 22.18 1.12
N LEU A 291 10.75 22.37 0.60
CA LEU A 291 9.85 23.45 1.05
C LEU A 291 9.37 23.22 2.49
N THR A 292 9.10 21.98 2.85
CA THR A 292 8.46 21.61 4.13
C THR A 292 9.44 21.21 5.23
N LYS A 293 10.75 21.12 4.93
CA LYS A 293 11.77 20.65 5.89
C LYS A 293 11.84 21.42 7.22
N ARG A 294 11.39 22.70 7.24
CA ARG A 294 11.40 23.56 8.43
C ARG A 294 10.15 23.42 9.28
N LEU A 295 9.12 22.72 8.80
CA LEU A 295 7.90 22.51 9.57
C LEU A 295 8.19 21.56 10.75
N PRO A 296 7.72 21.88 11.96
CA PRO A 296 7.74 20.92 13.07
C PRO A 296 6.97 19.66 12.72
N THR A 297 7.42 18.48 13.20
CA THR A 297 6.89 17.16 12.87
C THR A 297 5.34 17.11 12.94
N ARG A 298 4.75 17.51 14.07
CA ARG A 298 3.29 17.52 14.27
C ARG A 298 2.55 18.49 13.34
N THR A 299 3.14 19.64 13.06
CA THR A 299 2.56 20.62 12.11
C THR A 299 2.58 20.09 10.70
N ALA A 300 3.68 19.44 10.30
CA ALA A 300 3.78 18.84 8.97
C ALA A 300 2.74 17.71 8.78
N ILE A 301 2.53 16.84 9.79
CA ILE A 301 1.49 15.81 9.77
C ILE A 301 0.11 16.43 9.61
N LEU A 302 -0.23 17.46 10.40
CA LEU A 302 -1.52 18.13 10.31
C LEU A 302 -1.71 18.81 8.95
N THR A 303 -0.68 19.53 8.46
CA THR A 303 -0.72 20.19 7.16
C THR A 303 -0.90 19.18 6.02
N GLY A 304 -0.13 18.10 6.05
CA GLY A 304 -0.25 17.04 5.04
C GLY A 304 -1.63 16.40 5.05
N PHE A 305 -2.19 16.11 6.22
CA PHE A 305 -3.55 15.57 6.37
C PHE A 305 -4.60 16.54 5.79
N ALA A 306 -4.51 17.83 6.14
CA ALA A 306 -5.42 18.85 5.62
C ALA A 306 -5.34 18.97 4.09
N VAL A 307 -4.12 19.02 3.54
CA VAL A 307 -3.92 19.10 2.08
C VAL A 307 -4.45 17.86 1.39
N SER A 308 -4.19 16.66 1.90
CA SER A 308 -4.73 15.41 1.35
C SER A 308 -6.25 15.38 1.38
N SER A 309 -6.89 15.99 2.39
CA SER A 309 -8.35 16.04 2.48
C SER A 309 -9.00 16.90 1.38
N LEU A 310 -8.24 17.77 0.71
CA LEU A 310 -8.73 18.61 -0.40
C LEU A 310 -9.10 17.80 -1.65
N ILE A 311 -8.58 16.58 -1.82
CA ILE A 311 -8.86 15.73 -2.99
C ILE A 311 -10.37 15.63 -3.24
N TRP A 312 -11.12 15.31 -2.20
CA TRP A 312 -12.57 15.04 -2.33
C TRP A 312 -13.35 16.33 -2.58
N ILE A 313 -12.89 17.47 -2.05
CA ILE A 313 -13.47 18.80 -2.33
C ILE A 313 -13.26 19.14 -3.81
N ILE A 314 -12.04 18.97 -4.33
CA ILE A 314 -11.71 19.25 -5.73
C ILE A 314 -12.57 18.40 -6.68
N ILE A 315 -12.71 17.11 -6.38
CA ILE A 315 -13.52 16.21 -7.19
C ILE A 315 -15.01 16.57 -7.11
N ALA A 316 -15.52 16.88 -5.91
CA ALA A 316 -16.94 17.20 -5.70
C ALA A 316 -17.42 18.48 -6.45
N ILE A 317 -16.52 19.42 -6.76
CA ILE A 317 -16.87 20.64 -7.51
C ILE A 317 -17.44 20.31 -8.91
N HIS A 318 -16.76 19.39 -9.62
CA HIS A 318 -17.19 18.91 -10.93
C HIS A 318 -16.49 17.60 -11.26
N PRO A 319 -17.08 16.43 -10.93
CA PRO A 319 -16.45 15.14 -11.15
C PRO A 319 -16.13 14.90 -12.63
N SER A 320 -14.85 14.91 -12.96
CA SER A 320 -14.33 14.74 -14.32
C SER A 320 -12.89 14.20 -14.25
N ILE A 321 -12.37 13.67 -15.35
CA ILE A 321 -10.99 13.17 -15.38
C ILE A 321 -9.96 14.23 -14.93
N PRO A 322 -10.02 15.50 -15.41
CA PRO A 322 -9.09 16.53 -14.94
C PRO A 322 -9.18 16.84 -13.45
N THR A 323 -10.40 16.91 -12.88
CA THR A 323 -10.58 17.21 -11.46
C THR A 323 -10.20 16.03 -10.57
N ILE A 324 -10.43 14.81 -11.01
CA ILE A 324 -9.94 13.60 -10.35
C ILE A 324 -8.42 13.59 -10.34
N ALA A 325 -7.77 13.81 -11.48
CA ALA A 325 -6.32 13.89 -11.56
C ALA A 325 -5.75 15.01 -10.66
N ALA A 326 -6.34 16.21 -10.68
CA ALA A 326 -5.93 17.32 -9.84
C ALA A 326 -6.10 17.01 -8.33
N GLY A 327 -7.20 16.36 -7.97
CA GLY A 327 -7.44 15.89 -6.60
C GLY A 327 -6.38 14.90 -6.14
N ILE A 328 -6.05 13.90 -6.95
CA ILE A 328 -5.03 12.88 -6.64
C ILE A 328 -3.64 13.53 -6.50
N VAL A 329 -3.30 14.50 -7.37
CA VAL A 329 -2.05 15.29 -7.22
C VAL A 329 -2.04 16.05 -5.88
N ALA A 330 -3.15 16.69 -5.50
CA ALA A 330 -3.26 17.38 -4.22
C ALA A 330 -3.08 16.41 -3.04
N PHE A 331 -3.66 15.20 -3.15
CA PHE A 331 -3.46 14.13 -2.15
C PHE A 331 -1.98 13.74 -2.06
N ALA A 332 -1.33 13.48 -3.18
CA ALA A 332 0.09 13.12 -3.23
C ALA A 332 0.99 14.21 -2.64
N ILE A 333 0.66 15.49 -2.83
CA ILE A 333 1.37 16.60 -2.18
C ILE A 333 1.24 16.51 -0.65
N GLY A 334 0.03 16.31 -0.14
CA GLY A 334 -0.19 16.12 1.29
C GLY A 334 0.56 14.90 1.85
N GLU A 335 0.58 13.78 1.11
CA GLU A 335 1.34 12.59 1.47
C GLU A 335 2.85 12.89 1.56
N MET A 336 3.42 13.55 0.57
CA MET A 336 4.84 13.93 0.57
C MET A 336 5.23 14.83 1.75
N ILE A 337 4.31 15.68 2.24
CA ILE A 337 4.54 16.52 3.42
C ILE A 337 4.60 15.69 4.69
N GLN A 338 3.67 14.74 4.87
CA GLN A 338 3.47 14.07 6.15
C GLN A 338 4.14 12.70 6.26
N ALA A 339 4.28 11.92 5.18
CA ALA A 339 4.73 10.54 5.27
C ALA A 339 6.10 10.38 5.95
N PRO A 340 7.14 11.18 5.66
CA PRO A 340 8.40 11.10 6.40
C PRO A 340 8.22 11.46 7.89
N ARG A 341 7.37 12.44 8.18
CA ARG A 341 7.11 12.96 9.53
C ARG A 341 6.30 12.00 10.39
N TYR A 342 5.47 11.18 9.77
CA TYR A 342 4.73 10.12 10.46
C TYR A 342 5.66 9.14 11.18
N TYR A 343 6.66 8.62 10.47
CA TYR A 343 7.63 7.69 11.06
C TYR A 343 8.55 8.37 12.08
N GLU A 344 8.93 9.64 11.84
CA GLU A 344 9.68 10.47 12.79
C GLU A 344 8.89 10.62 14.09
N TYR A 345 7.62 10.99 14.03
CA TYR A 345 6.77 11.17 15.20
C TYR A 345 6.56 9.89 16.00
N ILE A 346 6.39 8.73 15.31
CA ILE A 346 6.31 7.44 16.00
C ILE A 346 7.57 7.18 16.83
N SER A 347 8.74 7.51 16.29
CA SER A 347 10.01 7.37 17.02
C SER A 347 10.11 8.34 18.21
N GLU A 348 9.57 9.56 18.08
CA GLU A 348 9.57 10.57 19.15
C GLU A 348 8.68 10.17 20.35
N ILE A 349 7.50 9.60 20.07
CA ILE A 349 6.55 9.22 21.15
C ILE A 349 6.82 7.84 21.75
N ALA A 350 7.68 7.04 21.14
CA ALA A 350 8.07 5.75 21.64
C ALA A 350 8.92 5.89 22.92
N PRO A 351 8.70 5.07 23.94
CA PRO A 351 9.59 5.02 25.10
C PRO A 351 11.03 4.75 24.70
N VAL A 352 11.98 5.27 25.47
CA VAL A 352 13.42 5.07 25.22
C VAL A 352 13.75 3.58 25.11
N GLY A 353 14.42 3.20 24.02
CA GLY A 353 14.78 1.81 23.73
C GLY A 353 13.67 0.97 23.11
N GLN A 354 12.47 1.52 22.85
CA GLN A 354 11.34 0.81 22.23
C GLN A 354 10.98 1.34 20.82
N GLN A 355 11.77 2.22 20.24
CA GLN A 355 11.49 2.84 18.93
C GLN A 355 11.23 1.79 17.86
N GLY A 356 12.04 0.75 17.76
CA GLY A 356 11.86 -0.33 16.79
C GLY A 356 10.55 -1.10 16.99
N LEU A 357 10.13 -1.29 18.25
CA LEU A 357 8.85 -1.90 18.58
C LEU A 357 7.69 -1.06 18.06
N TYR A 358 7.67 0.24 18.36
CA TYR A 358 6.60 1.16 17.94
C TYR A 358 6.55 1.33 16.41
N GLN A 359 7.71 1.36 15.73
CA GLN A 359 7.78 1.38 14.27
C GLN A 359 7.16 0.14 13.63
N GLY A 360 7.23 -1.02 14.28
CA GLY A 360 6.58 -2.25 13.82
C GLY A 360 5.05 -2.13 13.71
N TYR A 361 4.43 -1.20 14.47
CA TYR A 361 2.98 -0.94 14.43
C TYR A 361 2.60 0.25 13.56
N ALA A 362 3.54 0.86 12.86
CA ALA A 362 3.26 1.97 11.94
C ALA A 362 2.31 1.60 10.79
N PHE A 363 2.19 0.32 10.47
CA PHE A 363 1.27 -0.18 9.45
C PHE A 363 -0.15 -0.48 9.97
N LEU A 364 -0.36 -0.45 11.28
CA LEU A 364 -1.66 -0.74 11.89
C LEU A 364 -2.79 0.21 11.40
N PRO A 365 -2.58 1.54 11.26
CA PRO A 365 -3.58 2.43 10.69
C PRO A 365 -4.01 2.05 9.28
N ILE A 366 -3.09 1.53 8.46
CA ILE A 366 -3.40 1.08 7.10
C ILE A 366 -4.29 -0.17 7.17
N ALA A 367 -3.94 -1.14 8.01
CA ALA A 367 -4.75 -2.34 8.18
C ALA A 367 -6.17 -1.99 8.66
N ILE A 368 -6.30 -1.09 9.67
CA ILE A 368 -7.60 -0.61 10.16
C ILE A 368 -8.38 0.07 9.02
N ALA A 369 -7.72 0.95 8.26
CA ALA A 369 -8.34 1.65 7.15
C ALA A 369 -8.84 0.70 6.07
N ARG A 370 -8.10 -0.36 5.76
CA ARG A 370 -8.54 -1.37 4.80
C ARG A 370 -9.73 -2.17 5.32
N PHE A 371 -9.64 -2.74 6.54
CA PHE A 371 -10.73 -3.54 7.11
C PHE A 371 -12.04 -2.77 7.29
N VAL A 372 -11.97 -1.47 7.60
CA VAL A 372 -13.14 -0.63 7.86
C VAL A 372 -13.50 0.24 6.65
N GLY A 373 -12.52 0.88 6.05
CA GLY A 373 -12.70 1.88 5.01
C GLY A 373 -13.12 1.30 3.67
N ASP A 374 -12.60 0.13 3.27
CA ASP A 374 -12.96 -0.46 1.99
C ASP A 374 -14.43 -0.96 1.96
N PRO A 375 -14.91 -1.73 2.96
CA PRO A 375 -16.33 -2.07 3.04
C PRO A 375 -17.24 -0.84 3.12
N PHE A 376 -16.82 0.17 3.90
CA PHE A 376 -17.53 1.45 4.00
C PHE A 376 -17.59 2.16 2.64
N GLY A 377 -16.49 2.20 1.90
CA GLY A 377 -16.45 2.81 0.56
C GLY A 377 -17.37 2.11 -0.43
N GLY A 378 -17.38 0.78 -0.45
CA GLY A 378 -18.32 0.01 -1.26
C GLY A 378 -19.76 0.29 -0.89
N TRP A 379 -20.07 0.29 0.42
CA TRP A 379 -21.43 0.56 0.92
C TRP A 379 -21.89 1.99 0.63
N ILE A 380 -21.09 3.01 0.87
CA ILE A 380 -21.47 4.40 0.62
C ILE A 380 -21.67 4.67 -0.87
N TYR A 381 -20.83 4.06 -1.72
CA TYR A 381 -20.99 4.16 -3.16
C TYR A 381 -22.30 3.51 -3.64
N GLN A 382 -22.58 2.27 -3.18
CA GLN A 382 -23.78 1.54 -3.52
C GLN A 382 -25.05 2.30 -3.09
N THR A 383 -25.07 2.84 -1.86
CA THR A 383 -26.21 3.59 -1.33
C THR A 383 -26.40 4.94 -2.01
N SER A 384 -25.32 5.67 -2.31
CA SER A 384 -25.39 6.95 -3.04
C SER A 384 -25.92 6.75 -4.45
N LYS A 385 -25.48 5.69 -5.14
CA LYS A 385 -25.99 5.31 -6.47
C LYS A 385 -27.46 4.93 -6.42
N ALA A 386 -27.88 4.12 -5.46
CA ALA A 386 -29.27 3.68 -5.29
C ALA A 386 -30.23 4.85 -4.95
N SER A 387 -29.74 5.89 -4.27
CA SER A 387 -30.52 7.10 -3.96
C SER A 387 -30.69 8.05 -5.15
N GLY A 388 -30.07 7.76 -6.29
CA GLY A 388 -30.05 8.65 -7.46
C GLY A 388 -29.11 9.86 -7.33
N ASN A 389 -28.33 9.94 -6.25
CA ASN A 389 -27.40 11.04 -5.98
C ASN A 389 -25.98 10.51 -5.78
N PRO A 390 -25.30 10.03 -6.83
CA PRO A 390 -23.97 9.41 -6.73
C PRO A 390 -22.92 10.35 -6.13
N GLU A 391 -23.11 11.66 -6.24
CA GLU A 391 -22.18 12.68 -5.73
C GLU A 391 -22.14 12.73 -4.19
N ASN A 392 -23.13 12.17 -3.50
CA ASN A 392 -23.14 12.09 -2.03
C ASN A 392 -21.92 11.34 -1.47
N VAL A 393 -21.33 10.47 -2.26
CA VAL A 393 -20.09 9.77 -1.90
C VAL A 393 -18.96 10.76 -1.60
N TRP A 394 -18.80 11.82 -2.39
CA TRP A 394 -17.76 12.83 -2.21
C TRP A 394 -17.94 13.59 -0.90
N TYR A 395 -19.17 14.01 -0.58
CA TYR A 395 -19.46 14.71 0.68
C TYR A 395 -19.16 13.86 1.91
N SER A 396 -19.42 12.54 1.84
CA SER A 396 -19.06 11.62 2.91
C SER A 396 -17.54 11.52 3.13
N LEU A 397 -16.77 11.47 2.04
CA LEU A 397 -15.32 11.44 2.12
C LEU A 397 -14.72 12.77 2.59
N ILE A 398 -15.30 13.90 2.18
CA ILE A 398 -14.96 15.24 2.70
C ILE A 398 -15.17 15.27 4.23
N ALA A 399 -16.31 14.78 4.70
CA ALA A 399 -16.61 14.74 6.13
C ALA A 399 -15.58 13.92 6.91
N ILE A 400 -15.15 12.75 6.40
CA ILE A 400 -14.11 11.93 7.02
C ILE A 400 -12.77 12.68 7.04
N GLY A 401 -12.34 13.25 5.93
CA GLY A 401 -11.08 13.98 5.83
C GLY A 401 -11.02 15.19 6.76
N LEU A 402 -12.08 16.00 6.80
CA LEU A 402 -12.18 17.15 7.70
C LEU A 402 -12.24 16.72 9.16
N THR A 403 -12.98 15.65 9.49
CA THR A 403 -13.02 15.09 10.85
C THR A 403 -11.64 14.62 11.29
N GLY A 404 -10.93 13.89 10.45
CA GLY A 404 -9.57 13.46 10.74
C GLY A 404 -8.61 14.62 10.94
N THR A 405 -8.69 15.64 10.09
CA THR A 405 -7.90 16.88 10.22
C THR A 405 -8.20 17.60 11.54
N LEU A 406 -9.47 17.75 11.89
CA LEU A 406 -9.89 18.36 13.15
C LEU A 406 -9.41 17.57 14.37
N LEU A 407 -9.58 16.26 14.36
CA LEU A 407 -9.11 15.37 15.45
C LEU A 407 -7.58 15.43 15.60
N MET A 408 -6.84 15.51 14.50
CA MET A 408 -5.39 15.69 14.53
C MET A 408 -4.99 17.05 15.11
N ALA A 409 -5.72 18.13 14.79
CA ALA A 409 -5.49 19.45 15.37
C ALA A 409 -5.77 19.48 16.87
N ILE A 410 -6.85 18.83 17.32
CA ILE A 410 -7.18 18.67 18.75
C ILE A 410 -6.08 17.86 19.44
N TYR A 411 -5.69 16.72 18.88
CA TYR A 411 -4.62 15.90 19.41
C TYR A 411 -3.33 16.71 19.60
N ASN A 412 -2.88 17.44 18.60
CA ASN A 412 -1.69 18.27 18.67
C ASN A 412 -1.79 19.35 19.78
N THR A 413 -2.96 19.94 19.96
CA THR A 413 -3.21 20.94 21.00
C THR A 413 -3.15 20.33 22.41
N VAL A 414 -3.76 19.16 22.58
CA VAL A 414 -3.75 18.44 23.88
C VAL A 414 -2.33 18.02 24.26
N ILE A 415 -1.58 17.49 23.31
CA ILE A 415 -0.19 17.07 23.55
C ILE A 415 0.70 18.27 23.90
N ALA A 416 0.59 19.38 23.14
CA ALA A 416 1.35 20.60 23.44
C ALA A 416 1.06 21.14 24.86
N ARG A 417 -0.20 21.05 25.31
CA ARG A 417 -0.57 21.46 26.69
C ARG A 417 -0.02 20.52 27.76
N GLN A 418 0.10 19.23 27.48
CA GLN A 418 0.70 18.27 28.42
C GLN A 418 2.21 18.52 28.56
N GLU A 419 2.90 18.74 27.43
CA GLU A 419 4.35 19.05 27.41
C GLU A 419 4.69 20.38 28.11
N ALA A 420 3.79 21.37 28.06
CA ALA A 420 3.97 22.64 28.77
C ALA A 420 3.74 22.57 30.29
N LYS A 421 3.17 21.47 30.79
CA LYS A 421 2.86 21.26 32.22
C LYS A 421 3.83 20.33 32.94
N GLY A 422 4.64 19.59 32.21
CA GLY A 422 5.67 18.66 32.73
C GLY A 422 7.06 19.27 32.62
#